data_e3d183d0043e4a6ec481aced5df493b8
#
_entry.id   e3d183d0043e4a6ec481aced5df493b8
#
_cell.length_a   1.000
_cell.length_b   1.000
_cell.length_c   1.000
_cell.angle_alpha   90.00
_cell.angle_beta   90.00
_cell.angle_gamma   90.00
#
_symmetry.space_group_name_H-M   'P 1'
#
loop_
_entity.id
_entity.type
_entity.pdbx_description
1 polymer ?
#
loop_
_entity_poly.entity_id
_entity_poly.type
_entity_poly.pdbx_seq_one_letter_code
_entity_poly.pdbx_strand_id
1 'polypeptide(L)'
;MVVRLYVDFNTMTSDPKERVSINTQIQPALAKDLRPGLVVTLYDEEMEVDALVEFDEQDQVWLGQPHWSTRRDLPWQGKSGSH
;
A
#
# COMPACT_ATOMS: atom_id res chain seq x y z
N MET A 1 -14.63 -2.89 -7.78
CA MET A 1 -14.43 -2.52 -6.36
C MET A 1 -12.94 -2.39 -6.10
N VAL A 2 -12.56 -1.32 -5.44
CA VAL A 2 -11.14 -1.08 -5.13
C VAL A 2 -10.80 -1.69 -3.77
N VAL A 3 -9.73 -2.49 -3.75
CA VAL A 3 -9.23 -3.05 -2.49
C VAL A 3 -8.31 -2.02 -1.84
N ARG A 4 -8.55 -1.73 -0.58
CA ARG A 4 -7.71 -0.81 0.19
C ARG A 4 -6.95 -1.61 1.23
N LEU A 5 -5.63 -1.40 1.28
CA LEU A 5 -4.76 -2.16 2.16
C LEU A 5 -3.93 -1.20 3.00
N TYR A 6 -3.96 -1.41 4.31
CA TYR A 6 -3.13 -0.63 5.21
C TYR A 6 -1.68 -1.09 5.10
N VAL A 7 -0.77 -0.16 4.95
CA VAL A 7 0.65 -0.47 4.84
C VAL A 7 1.45 0.54 5.66
N ASP A 8 2.69 0.15 5.94
CA ASP A 8 3.66 1.04 6.54
C ASP A 8 4.62 1.50 5.45
N PHE A 9 4.49 2.74 5.02
CA PHE A 9 5.32 3.25 3.94
C PHE A 9 6.79 3.34 4.32
N ASN A 10 7.11 3.19 5.59
CA ASN A 10 8.51 3.12 6.01
C ASN A 10 9.18 1.81 5.64
N THR A 11 8.39 0.81 5.20
CA THR A 11 8.95 -0.46 4.76
C THR A 11 9.29 -0.46 3.27
N MET A 12 9.20 0.70 2.64
CA MET A 12 9.46 0.80 1.21
C MET A 12 10.88 0.32 0.87
N THR A 13 10.97 -0.44 -0.22
CA THR A 13 12.27 -0.91 -0.66
C THR A 13 13.14 0.26 -1.13
N SER A 14 14.45 0.06 -1.09
CA SER A 14 15.37 1.09 -1.54
C SER A 14 15.70 1.00 -3.02
N ASP A 15 15.11 0.04 -3.72
CA ASP A 15 15.36 -0.09 -5.15
C ASP A 15 14.59 0.98 -5.92
N PRO A 16 14.87 1.14 -7.22
CA PRO A 16 14.20 2.18 -8.01
C PRO A 16 12.68 2.05 -8.07
N LYS A 17 12.16 0.87 -7.83
CA LYS A 17 10.71 0.65 -7.88
C LYS A 17 10.00 1.13 -6.63
N GLU A 18 10.71 1.27 -5.54
CA GLU A 18 10.14 1.77 -4.28
C GLU A 18 8.89 1.01 -3.87
N ARG A 19 9.00 -0.31 -3.83
CA ARG A 19 7.85 -1.15 -3.50
C ARG A 19 7.64 -1.21 -2.00
N VAL A 20 6.39 -1.28 -1.60
CA VAL A 20 5.99 -1.34 -0.20
C VAL A 20 5.51 -2.75 0.13
N SER A 21 5.95 -3.26 1.27
CA SER A 21 5.54 -4.59 1.72
C SER A 21 4.07 -4.56 2.15
N ILE A 22 3.29 -5.53 1.67
CA ILE A 22 1.89 -5.67 2.07
C ILE A 22 1.80 -6.75 3.12
N ASN A 23 1.39 -6.36 4.32
CA ASN A 23 1.31 -7.31 5.42
C ASN A 23 -0.05 -8.01 5.40
N THR A 24 -0.06 -9.24 4.89
CA THR A 24 -1.29 -10.00 4.78
C THR A 24 -1.75 -10.59 6.11
N GLN A 25 -0.90 -10.56 7.13
CA GLN A 25 -1.30 -11.04 8.44
C GLN A 25 -2.22 -10.07 9.15
N ILE A 26 -2.10 -8.78 8.86
CA ILE A 26 -2.99 -7.79 9.43
C ILE A 26 -4.37 -7.86 8.79
N GLN A 27 -4.42 -8.17 7.50
CA GLN A 27 -5.66 -8.16 6.73
C GLN A 27 -5.82 -9.45 5.95
N PRO A 28 -5.93 -10.60 6.64
CA PRO A 28 -5.95 -11.89 5.93
C PRO A 28 -7.15 -12.06 5.02
N ALA A 29 -8.27 -11.42 5.34
CA ALA A 29 -9.44 -11.54 4.47
C ALA A 29 -9.20 -10.91 3.11
N LEU A 30 -8.42 -9.85 3.07
CA LEU A 30 -8.11 -9.19 1.80
C LEU A 30 -7.01 -9.90 1.03
N ALA A 31 -6.17 -10.66 1.72
CA ALA A 31 -5.08 -11.36 1.07
C ALA A 31 -5.56 -12.36 0.03
N LYS A 32 -6.76 -12.87 0.21
CA LYS A 32 -7.32 -13.85 -0.72
C LYS A 32 -7.51 -13.28 -2.11
N ASP A 33 -7.71 -11.97 -2.20
CA ASP A 33 -8.00 -11.33 -3.47
C ASP A 33 -6.75 -10.79 -4.14
N LEU A 34 -5.60 -10.88 -3.49
CA LEU A 34 -4.37 -10.37 -4.07
C LEU A 34 -3.89 -11.26 -5.20
N ARG A 35 -3.45 -10.64 -6.26
CA ARG A 35 -2.84 -11.34 -7.39
C ARG A 35 -1.92 -10.36 -8.10
N PRO A 36 -0.87 -10.85 -8.75
CA PRO A 36 0.04 -9.97 -9.49
C PRO A 36 -0.73 -9.20 -10.56
N GLY A 37 -0.47 -7.92 -10.65
CA GLY A 37 -1.11 -7.07 -11.63
C GLY A 37 -2.38 -6.41 -11.15
N LEU A 38 -2.87 -6.76 -9.97
CA LEU A 38 -4.05 -6.11 -9.42
C LEU A 38 -3.70 -4.70 -8.98
N VAL A 39 -4.59 -3.75 -9.25
CA VAL A 39 -4.43 -2.38 -8.77
C VAL A 39 -5.20 -2.24 -7.47
N VAL A 40 -4.51 -1.80 -6.44
CA VAL A 40 -5.10 -1.60 -5.11
C VAL A 40 -4.77 -0.20 -4.63
N THR A 41 -5.43 0.22 -3.56
CA THR A 41 -5.08 1.46 -2.89
C THR A 41 -4.34 1.13 -1.60
N LEU A 42 -3.12 1.59 -1.50
CA LEU A 42 -2.35 1.48 -0.26
C LEU A 42 -2.56 2.74 0.55
N TYR A 43 -2.73 2.61 1.85
CA TYR A 43 -2.97 3.78 2.67
C TYR A 43 -2.32 3.63 4.05
N ASP A 44 -2.05 4.77 4.65
CA ASP A 44 -1.73 4.83 6.07
C ASP A 44 -2.56 5.95 6.70
N GLU A 45 -2.12 6.48 7.82
CA GLU A 45 -2.90 7.50 8.53
C GLU A 45 -2.88 8.85 7.84
N GLU A 46 -1.94 9.08 6.93
CA GLU A 46 -1.73 10.40 6.35
C GLU A 46 -2.03 10.47 4.86
N MET A 47 -1.92 9.36 4.15
CA MET A 47 -2.07 9.41 2.69
C MET A 47 -2.55 8.08 2.14
N GLU A 48 -2.96 8.12 0.90
CA GLU A 48 -3.25 6.91 0.14
C GLU A 48 -2.68 7.07 -1.27
N VAL A 49 -2.41 5.96 -1.90
CA VAL A 49 -1.83 5.94 -3.24
C VAL A 49 -2.23 4.64 -3.91
N ASP A 50 -2.52 4.71 -5.21
CA ASP A 50 -2.79 3.51 -5.97
C ASP A 50 -1.48 2.77 -6.23
N ALA A 51 -1.55 1.46 -6.25
CA ALA A 51 -0.36 0.64 -6.41
C ALA A 51 -0.67 -0.62 -7.20
N LEU A 52 0.35 -1.12 -7.86
CA LEU A 52 0.27 -2.38 -8.60
C LEU A 52 0.80 -3.49 -7.71
N VAL A 53 0.02 -4.54 -7.54
CA VAL A 53 0.41 -5.64 -6.68
C VAL A 53 1.39 -6.55 -7.40
N GLU A 54 2.45 -6.93 -6.70
CA GLU A 54 3.44 -7.88 -7.18
C GLU A 54 3.69 -8.92 -6.11
N PHE A 55 4.07 -10.11 -6.51
CA PHE A 55 4.48 -11.14 -5.57
C PHE A 55 5.97 -11.41 -5.72
N ASP A 56 6.71 -11.27 -4.64
CA ASP A 56 8.13 -11.55 -4.62
C ASP A 56 8.31 -13.02 -4.28
N GLU A 57 8.64 -13.82 -5.27
CA GLU A 57 8.79 -15.26 -5.08
C GLU A 57 10.02 -15.60 -4.25
N GLN A 58 11.03 -14.77 -4.29
CA GLN A 58 12.24 -15.02 -3.55
C GLN A 58 12.02 -14.93 -2.05
N ASP A 59 11.31 -13.88 -1.63
CA ASP A 59 11.02 -13.65 -0.22
C ASP A 59 9.64 -14.10 0.18
N GLN A 60 8.83 -14.57 -0.77
CA GLN A 60 7.48 -15.06 -0.51
C GLN A 60 6.61 -13.98 0.14
N VAL A 61 6.69 -12.77 -0.37
CA VAL A 61 5.91 -11.66 0.17
C VAL A 61 5.19 -10.92 -0.94
N TRP A 62 4.08 -10.31 -0.57
CA TRP A 62 3.34 -9.43 -1.47
C TRP A 62 3.89 -8.02 -1.36
N LEU A 63 4.04 -7.37 -2.51
CA LEU A 63 4.54 -6.00 -2.57
C LEU A 63 3.58 -5.17 -3.40
N GLY A 64 3.49 -3.89 -3.08
CA GLY A 64 2.77 -2.93 -3.89
C GLY A 64 3.74 -1.90 -4.43
N GLN A 65 3.70 -1.67 -5.73
CA GLN A 65 4.51 -0.62 -6.34
C GLN A 65 3.65 0.63 -6.45
N PRO A 66 3.91 1.65 -5.64
CA PRO A 66 3.08 2.85 -5.65
C PRO A 66 3.20 3.61 -6.96
N HIS A 67 2.08 4.13 -7.41
CA HIS A 67 2.04 5.03 -8.54
C HIS A 67 1.88 6.44 -7.98
N TRP A 68 2.99 7.09 -7.71
CA TRP A 68 3.01 8.29 -6.89
C TRP A 68 2.18 9.43 -7.45
N SER A 69 1.92 9.44 -8.74
CA SER A 69 1.07 10.47 -9.31
C SER A 69 -0.38 10.38 -8.83
N THR A 70 -0.74 9.25 -8.23
CA THR A 70 -2.10 9.08 -7.69
C THR A 70 -2.17 9.35 -6.21
N ARG A 71 -1.07 9.79 -5.60
CA ARG A 71 -1.04 10.04 -4.17
C ARG A 71 -2.04 11.10 -3.77
N ARG A 72 -2.76 10.83 -2.69
CA ARG A 72 -3.71 11.76 -2.11
C ARG A 72 -3.48 11.83 -0.61
N ASP A 73 -3.38 13.05 -0.09
CA ASP A 73 -3.25 13.23 1.34
C ASP A 73 -4.63 13.12 1.97
N LEU A 74 -4.71 12.37 3.06
CA LEU A 74 -5.97 12.14 3.73
C LEU A 74 -6.25 13.25 4.73
N PRO A 75 -7.52 13.62 4.91
CA PRO A 75 -7.87 14.64 5.90
C PRO A 75 -7.79 14.05 7.30
N TRP A 76 -6.59 13.99 7.84
CA TRP A 76 -6.39 13.37 9.12
C TRP A 76 -6.93 14.25 10.23
N GLN A 77 -7.92 13.75 10.91
CA GLN A 77 -8.67 14.55 11.85
C GLN A 77 -7.87 14.92 13.08
N GLY A 78 -6.95 14.07 13.48
CA GLY A 78 -6.13 14.38 14.62
C GLY A 78 -5.24 15.57 14.45
N LYS A 79 -5.05 16.00 13.23
CA LYS A 79 -4.18 17.14 12.92
C LYS A 79 -4.96 18.38 12.51
N SER A 80 -6.23 18.27 12.42
CA SER A 80 -7.02 19.33 11.81
C SER A 80 -6.89 20.64 12.58
N GLY A 81 -6.63 20.58 13.84
CA GLY A 81 -6.50 21.78 14.63
C GLY A 81 -5.15 22.45 14.52
N SER A 82 -4.24 21.85 13.85
CA SER A 82 -2.87 22.34 13.84
C SER A 82 -2.68 23.55 12.94
N HIS A 83 -3.75 24.02 12.38
CA HIS A 83 -3.64 25.22 11.56
C HIS A 83 -4.90 25.92 11.37
#